data_78b92934e8a9f1a55aeeb0e371f00c67
#
_entry.id   78b92934e8a9f1a55aeeb0e371f00c67
#
_cell.length_a   1.000
_cell.length_b   1.000
_cell.length_c   1.000
_cell.angle_alpha   90.00
_cell.angle_beta   90.00
_cell.angle_gamma   90.00
#
_symmetry.space_group_name_H-M   'P 1'
#
loop_
_entity.id
_entity.type
_entity.pdbx_description
1 polymer ?
#
loop_
_entity_poly.entity_id
_entity_poly.type
_entity_poly.pdbx_seq_one_letter_code
_entity_poly.pdbx_strand_id
1 'polypeptide(L)'
;QSGSSRILKLMNRHYTKESYLELVKKIRKRMPDAALTTDIIVGFPGETEEDFNDTMDVVREAEFDSAYTFIYSKREGTPAASMTEQVPEEVTKERFDRLLKQVGESSKKRCGLDVGKTLKVLVEEVNQNHEGLLTGRLENNTLVHFKGNSSLVGTICDVKLNESKGFYYIGELV
;
A
#
# COMPACT_ATOMS: atom_id res chain seq x y z
N GLN A 1 -8.85 1.95 7.74
CA GLN A 1 -9.88 1.83 6.71
C GLN A 1 -10.42 3.18 6.24
N SER A 2 -10.24 4.24 7.01
CA SER A 2 -10.53 5.63 6.68
C SER A 2 -9.58 6.54 7.45
N GLY A 3 -9.35 7.75 6.97
CA GLY A 3 -8.64 8.79 7.71
C GLY A 3 -9.56 9.67 8.56
N SER A 4 -10.88 9.58 8.38
CA SER A 4 -11.85 10.33 9.17
C SER A 4 -12.18 9.61 10.48
N SER A 5 -11.95 10.28 11.61
CA SER A 5 -12.32 9.76 12.94
C SER A 5 -13.83 9.51 13.05
N ARG A 6 -14.66 10.30 12.34
CA ARG A 6 -16.10 10.11 12.26
C ARG A 6 -16.47 8.83 11.52
N ILE A 7 -15.91 8.60 10.35
CA ILE A 7 -16.16 7.38 9.57
C ILE A 7 -15.60 6.15 10.26
N LEU A 8 -14.43 6.23 10.87
CA LEU A 8 -13.87 5.14 11.68
C LEU A 8 -14.83 4.70 12.78
N LYS A 9 -15.46 5.65 13.48
CA LYS A 9 -16.47 5.35 14.49
C LYS A 9 -17.70 4.63 13.89
N LEU A 10 -18.18 5.07 12.72
CA LEU A 10 -19.29 4.41 12.01
C LEU A 10 -18.91 2.99 11.54
N MET A 11 -17.64 2.77 11.18
CA MET A 11 -17.06 1.45 10.85
C MET A 11 -16.78 0.59 12.10
N ASN A 12 -17.16 1.04 13.30
CA ASN A 12 -16.87 0.39 14.58
C ASN A 12 -15.35 0.20 14.82
N ARG A 13 -14.55 1.19 14.43
CA ARG A 13 -13.10 1.25 14.70
C ARG A 13 -12.84 2.13 15.92
N HIS A 14 -11.97 1.66 16.82
CA HIS A 14 -11.73 2.25 18.14
C HIS A 14 -10.44 3.08 18.19
N TYR A 15 -10.12 3.80 17.12
CA TYR A 15 -8.99 4.73 17.05
C TYR A 15 -9.38 5.96 16.23
N THR A 16 -8.59 7.04 16.35
CA THR A 16 -8.79 8.29 15.63
C THR A 16 -7.66 8.52 14.61
N LYS A 17 -7.87 9.48 13.68
CA LYS A 17 -6.85 9.96 12.75
C LYS A 17 -5.54 10.31 13.47
N GLU A 18 -5.67 11.10 14.55
CA GLU A 18 -4.53 11.62 15.32
C GLU A 18 -3.74 10.50 15.99
N SER A 19 -4.45 9.60 16.69
CA SER A 19 -3.80 8.47 17.38
C SER A 19 -3.11 7.52 16.41
N TYR A 20 -3.68 7.33 15.23
CA TYR A 20 -3.09 6.53 14.17
C TYR A 20 -1.81 7.17 13.62
N LEU A 21 -1.84 8.47 13.29
CA LEU A 21 -0.66 9.20 12.79
C LEU A 21 0.46 9.27 13.84
N GLU A 22 0.11 9.42 15.12
CA GLU A 22 1.11 9.32 16.20
C GLU A 22 1.77 7.93 16.25
N LEU A 23 0.98 6.88 16.08
CA LEU A 23 1.52 5.51 16.03
C LEU A 23 2.47 5.35 14.84
N VAL A 24 2.08 5.80 13.65
CA VAL A 24 2.92 5.79 12.46
C VAL A 24 4.25 6.53 12.70
N LYS A 25 4.20 7.74 13.28
CA LYS A 25 5.40 8.52 13.63
C LYS A 25 6.33 7.77 14.61
N LYS A 26 5.75 7.10 15.62
CA LYS A 26 6.52 6.28 16.57
C LYS A 26 7.19 5.08 15.89
N ILE A 27 6.47 4.39 14.98
CA ILE A 27 7.01 3.25 14.23
C ILE A 27 8.17 3.76 13.34
N ARG A 28 7.94 4.78 12.51
CA ARG A 28 8.97 5.34 11.61
C ARG A 28 10.22 5.80 12.36
N LYS A 29 10.07 6.34 13.59
CA LYS A 29 11.20 6.74 14.43
C LYS A 29 12.01 5.56 14.95
N ARG A 30 11.35 4.47 15.33
CA ARG A 30 12.02 3.30 15.96
C ARG A 30 12.45 2.25 14.95
N MET A 31 11.76 2.17 13.83
CA MET A 31 11.93 1.18 12.76
C MET A 31 11.86 1.89 11.41
N PRO A 32 12.86 2.71 11.04
CA PRO A 32 12.81 3.55 9.84
C PRO A 32 12.66 2.76 8.54
N ASP A 33 13.18 1.54 8.51
CA ASP A 33 13.17 0.65 7.34
C ASP A 33 11.94 -0.26 7.28
N ALA A 34 11.04 -0.21 8.29
CA ALA A 34 9.82 -1.01 8.29
C ALA A 34 8.88 -0.56 7.16
N ALA A 35 8.41 -1.50 6.35
CA ALA A 35 7.34 -1.25 5.41
C ALA A 35 6.01 -1.10 6.15
N LEU A 36 5.27 -0.05 5.84
CA LEU A 36 3.91 0.17 6.35
C LEU A 36 2.91 -0.03 5.22
N THR A 37 2.01 -0.98 5.43
CA THR A 37 0.89 -1.24 4.53
C THR A 37 -0.42 -0.98 5.22
N THR A 38 -1.47 -0.71 4.46
CA THR A 38 -2.80 -0.41 5.00
C THR A 38 -3.91 -0.86 4.06
N ASP A 39 -5.12 -0.99 4.61
CA ASP A 39 -6.35 -1.17 3.86
C ASP A 39 -7.18 0.11 3.95
N ILE A 40 -7.70 0.58 2.82
CA ILE A 40 -8.53 1.79 2.75
C ILE A 40 -9.82 1.48 2.00
N ILE A 41 -10.95 1.92 2.55
CA ILE A 41 -12.28 1.77 1.95
C ILE A 41 -12.81 3.16 1.64
N VAL A 42 -13.21 3.42 0.40
CA VAL A 42 -13.83 4.66 -0.07
C VAL A 42 -15.32 4.46 -0.28
N GLY A 43 -16.10 5.50 -0.07
CA GLY A 43 -17.55 5.49 -0.31
C GLY A 43 -18.35 4.76 0.77
N PHE A 44 -17.82 4.70 2.00
CA PHE A 44 -18.60 4.17 3.13
C PHE A 44 -19.85 5.05 3.33
N PRO A 45 -21.02 4.47 3.67
CA PRO A 45 -22.25 5.23 3.86
C PRO A 45 -22.05 6.42 4.79
N GLY A 46 -22.51 7.60 4.36
CA GLY A 46 -22.36 8.86 5.07
C GLY A 46 -20.99 9.53 4.93
N GLU A 47 -20.05 9.00 4.13
CA GLU A 47 -18.76 9.66 3.87
C GLU A 47 -18.96 10.95 3.09
N THR A 48 -18.52 12.07 3.68
CA THR A 48 -18.52 13.39 3.03
C THR A 48 -17.20 13.63 2.27
N GLU A 49 -17.11 14.72 1.51
CA GLU A 49 -15.85 15.13 0.87
C GLU A 49 -14.78 15.48 1.92
N GLU A 50 -15.18 16.05 3.05
CA GLU A 50 -14.26 16.35 4.15
C GLU A 50 -13.67 15.08 4.77
N ASP A 51 -14.51 14.05 4.99
CA ASP A 51 -14.05 12.76 5.49
C ASP A 51 -13.06 12.08 4.52
N PHE A 52 -13.35 12.19 3.23
CA PHE A 52 -12.44 11.67 2.21
C PHE A 52 -11.12 12.45 2.19
N ASN A 53 -11.16 13.77 2.33
CA ASN A 53 -9.95 14.59 2.43
C ASN A 53 -9.11 14.24 3.67
N ASP A 54 -9.73 13.93 4.80
CA ASP A 54 -9.03 13.38 5.98
C ASP A 54 -8.31 12.07 5.65
N THR A 55 -8.92 11.20 4.83
CA THR A 55 -8.27 9.97 4.37
C THR A 55 -7.06 10.28 3.48
N MET A 56 -7.18 11.24 2.57
CA MET A 56 -6.09 11.69 1.72
C MET A 56 -4.93 12.27 2.54
N ASP A 57 -5.23 13.02 3.62
CA ASP A 57 -4.21 13.54 4.53
C ASP A 57 -3.43 12.42 5.22
N VAL A 58 -4.14 11.40 5.73
CA VAL A 58 -3.49 10.24 6.34
C VAL A 58 -2.56 9.54 5.36
N VAL A 59 -2.99 9.35 4.11
CA VAL A 59 -2.15 8.71 3.08
C VAL A 59 -0.89 9.53 2.80
N ARG A 60 -1.01 10.86 2.72
CA ARG A 60 0.12 11.77 2.51
C ARG A 60 1.10 11.77 3.68
N GLU A 61 0.59 11.82 4.94
CA GLU A 61 1.43 11.90 6.12
C GLU A 61 2.08 10.57 6.50
N ALA A 62 1.36 9.46 6.35
CA ALA A 62 1.88 8.13 6.70
C ALA A 62 2.89 7.61 5.67
N GLU A 63 2.84 8.09 4.42
CA GLU A 63 3.70 7.63 3.32
C GLU A 63 3.77 6.11 3.27
N PHE A 64 2.63 5.47 3.06
CA PHE A 64 2.56 4.00 3.00
C PHE A 64 3.43 3.44 1.87
N ASP A 65 4.09 2.33 2.16
CA ASP A 65 4.85 1.57 1.16
C ASP A 65 3.90 0.89 0.17
N SER A 66 2.72 0.46 0.64
CA SER A 66 1.62 -0.05 -0.18
C SER A 66 0.28 0.15 0.51
N ALA A 67 -0.81 0.23 -0.26
CA ALA A 67 -2.17 0.24 0.28
C ALA A 67 -3.08 -0.64 -0.57
N TYR A 68 -3.88 -1.47 0.09
CA TYR A 68 -5.01 -2.16 -0.52
C TYR A 68 -6.23 -1.25 -0.46
N THR A 69 -6.73 -0.86 -1.61
CA THR A 69 -7.81 0.11 -1.74
C THR A 69 -9.08 -0.56 -2.23
N PHE A 70 -10.19 -0.26 -1.58
CA PHE A 70 -11.48 -0.86 -1.87
C PHE A 70 -12.56 0.22 -2.00
N ILE A 71 -13.50 -0.02 -2.89
CA ILE A 71 -14.79 0.67 -2.88
C ILE A 71 -15.70 -0.08 -1.90
N TYR A 72 -16.42 0.67 -1.05
CA TYR A 72 -17.41 0.06 -0.16
C TYR A 72 -18.40 -0.78 -0.96
N SER A 73 -18.59 -2.01 -0.54
CA SER A 73 -19.57 -2.93 -1.11
C SER A 73 -20.62 -3.30 -0.05
N LYS A 74 -21.86 -3.06 -0.38
CA LYS A 74 -23.01 -3.34 0.49
C LYS A 74 -23.09 -4.85 0.76
N ARG A 75 -23.06 -5.22 2.05
CA ARG A 75 -23.20 -6.61 2.50
C ARG A 75 -24.47 -6.76 3.33
N GLU A 76 -25.38 -7.60 2.92
CA GLU A 76 -26.62 -7.87 3.64
C GLU A 76 -26.32 -8.29 5.09
N GLY A 77 -27.21 -7.88 6.01
CA GLY A 77 -27.07 -8.16 7.44
C GLY A 77 -26.08 -7.26 8.19
N THR A 78 -25.40 -6.32 7.53
CA THR A 78 -24.52 -5.36 8.21
C THR A 78 -25.25 -4.05 8.52
N PRO A 79 -24.93 -3.35 9.65
CA PRO A 79 -25.48 -2.03 9.93
C PRO A 79 -25.27 -1.04 8.79
N ALA A 80 -24.10 -1.05 8.16
CA ALA A 80 -23.78 -0.17 7.03
C ALA A 80 -24.69 -0.39 5.82
N ALA A 81 -25.17 -1.61 5.60
CA ALA A 81 -26.09 -1.92 4.50
C ALA A 81 -27.48 -1.29 4.67
N SER A 82 -27.90 -1.02 5.91
CA SER A 82 -29.18 -0.38 6.24
C SER A 82 -29.10 1.14 6.34
N MET A 83 -27.90 1.74 6.27
CA MET A 83 -27.75 3.20 6.27
C MET A 83 -28.34 3.80 5.00
N THR A 84 -29.04 4.92 5.14
CA THR A 84 -29.74 5.61 4.05
C THR A 84 -28.80 6.49 3.22
N GLU A 85 -27.73 6.98 3.84
CA GLU A 85 -26.77 7.94 3.27
C GLU A 85 -25.71 7.24 2.39
N GLN A 86 -26.15 6.45 1.42
CA GLN A 86 -25.23 5.80 0.49
C GLN A 86 -24.56 6.86 -0.41
N VAL A 87 -23.24 6.75 -0.60
CA VAL A 87 -22.48 7.67 -1.47
C VAL A 87 -22.77 7.30 -2.93
N PRO A 88 -23.08 8.26 -3.81
CA PRO A 88 -23.30 8.00 -5.23
C PRO A 88 -22.08 7.33 -5.88
N GLU A 89 -22.33 6.42 -6.82
CA GLU A 89 -21.29 5.64 -7.50
C GLU A 89 -20.26 6.55 -8.21
N GLU A 90 -20.71 7.59 -8.89
CA GLU A 90 -19.85 8.55 -9.59
C GLU A 90 -18.88 9.27 -8.62
N VAL A 91 -19.39 9.69 -7.46
CA VAL A 91 -18.58 10.33 -6.42
C VAL A 91 -17.56 9.34 -5.84
N THR A 92 -18.00 8.11 -5.59
CA THR A 92 -17.13 7.06 -5.06
C THR A 92 -16.00 6.73 -6.05
N LYS A 93 -16.32 6.64 -7.32
CA LYS A 93 -15.33 6.38 -8.38
C LYS A 93 -14.31 7.50 -8.51
N GLU A 94 -14.76 8.76 -8.51
CA GLU A 94 -13.88 9.94 -8.55
C GLU A 94 -12.92 9.95 -7.35
N ARG A 95 -13.44 9.74 -6.14
CA ARG A 95 -12.61 9.63 -4.92
C ARG A 95 -11.63 8.47 -5.00
N PHE A 96 -12.06 7.32 -5.50
CA PHE A 96 -11.20 6.15 -5.66
C PHE A 96 -10.04 6.41 -6.60
N ASP A 97 -10.27 7.07 -7.73
CA ASP A 97 -9.22 7.43 -8.68
C ASP A 97 -8.20 8.40 -8.07
N ARG A 98 -8.67 9.38 -7.28
CA ARG A 98 -7.79 10.29 -6.51
C ARG A 98 -6.94 9.54 -5.49
N LEU A 99 -7.56 8.59 -4.77
CA LEU A 99 -6.87 7.76 -3.79
C LEU A 99 -5.78 6.91 -4.45
N LEU A 100 -6.10 6.23 -5.55
CA LEU A 100 -5.14 5.40 -6.29
C LEU A 100 -3.91 6.22 -6.73
N LYS A 101 -4.13 7.42 -7.24
CA LYS A 101 -3.05 8.33 -7.63
C LYS A 101 -2.14 8.67 -6.44
N GLN A 102 -2.72 9.08 -5.31
CA GLN A 102 -1.96 9.45 -4.11
C GLN A 102 -1.19 8.28 -3.51
N VAL A 103 -1.80 7.08 -3.46
CA VAL A 103 -1.14 5.85 -3.01
C VAL A 103 0.03 5.52 -3.94
N GLY A 104 -0.17 5.60 -5.25
CA GLY A 104 0.90 5.37 -6.23
C GLY A 104 2.08 6.32 -6.08
N GLU A 105 1.82 7.61 -5.81
CA GLU A 105 2.86 8.61 -5.53
C GLU A 105 3.65 8.28 -4.26
N SER A 106 2.96 7.89 -3.17
CA SER A 106 3.57 7.50 -1.91
C SER A 106 4.45 6.25 -2.08
N SER A 107 3.91 5.20 -2.70
CA SER A 107 4.64 3.95 -2.95
C SER A 107 5.88 4.18 -3.83
N LYS A 108 5.76 4.97 -4.89
CA LYS A 108 6.88 5.33 -5.76
C LYS A 108 7.98 6.08 -5.00
N LYS A 109 7.60 7.03 -4.14
CA LYS A 109 8.55 7.75 -3.29
C LYS A 109 9.28 6.79 -2.35
N ARG A 110 8.55 5.90 -1.67
CA ARG A 110 9.10 4.92 -0.72
C ARG A 110 10.03 3.93 -1.42
N CYS A 111 9.58 3.31 -2.50
CA CYS A 111 10.43 2.44 -3.31
C CYS A 111 11.69 3.14 -3.83
N GLY A 112 11.64 4.44 -4.12
CA GLY A 112 12.81 5.20 -4.56
C GLY A 112 13.95 5.24 -3.54
N LEU A 113 13.68 5.08 -2.25
CA LEU A 113 14.68 5.16 -1.17
C LEU A 113 15.66 3.99 -1.15
N ASP A 114 15.34 2.87 -1.76
CA ASP A 114 16.19 1.68 -1.75
C ASP A 114 16.96 1.49 -3.06
N VAL A 115 16.75 2.34 -4.05
CA VAL A 115 17.52 2.31 -5.31
C VAL A 115 19.00 2.55 -5.02
N GLY A 116 19.84 1.69 -5.60
CA GLY A 116 21.29 1.69 -5.40
C GLY A 116 21.78 0.80 -4.23
N LYS A 117 20.86 0.35 -3.34
CA LYS A 117 21.22 -0.57 -2.26
C LYS A 117 21.34 -2.01 -2.77
N THR A 118 22.22 -2.78 -2.14
CA THR A 118 22.29 -4.25 -2.28
C THR A 118 21.55 -4.86 -1.09
N LEU A 119 20.50 -5.61 -1.39
CA LEU A 119 19.62 -6.22 -0.39
C LEU A 119 19.45 -7.71 -0.63
N LYS A 120 19.08 -8.44 0.42
CA LYS A 120 18.78 -9.87 0.35
C LYS A 120 17.40 -10.08 -0.27
N VAL A 121 17.36 -10.96 -1.28
CA VAL A 121 16.15 -11.30 -2.02
C VAL A 121 15.93 -12.80 -1.95
N LEU A 122 14.78 -13.23 -1.47
CA LEU A 122 14.33 -14.61 -1.62
C LEU A 122 13.86 -14.81 -3.06
N VAL A 123 14.53 -15.68 -3.80
CA VAL A 123 14.16 -16.01 -5.18
C VAL A 123 12.97 -16.95 -5.17
N GLU A 124 11.81 -16.49 -5.63
CA GLU A 124 10.55 -17.25 -5.54
C GLU A 124 10.28 -18.10 -6.79
N GLU A 125 10.54 -17.52 -7.98
CA GLU A 125 10.21 -18.18 -9.24
C GLU A 125 11.01 -17.65 -10.44
N VAL A 126 10.94 -18.39 -11.55
CA VAL A 126 11.32 -17.87 -12.87
C VAL A 126 10.18 -16.96 -13.35
N ASN A 127 10.52 -15.76 -13.82
CA ASN A 127 9.52 -14.83 -14.31
C ASN A 127 8.84 -15.37 -15.57
N GLN A 128 7.52 -15.54 -15.50
CA GLN A 128 6.75 -16.12 -16.61
C GLN A 128 6.52 -15.16 -17.78
N ASN A 129 6.65 -13.85 -17.53
CA ASN A 129 6.37 -12.80 -18.53
C ASN A 129 7.64 -12.32 -19.26
N HIS A 130 8.81 -12.57 -18.69
CA HIS A 130 10.09 -12.11 -19.24
C HIS A 130 11.13 -13.22 -19.14
N GLU A 131 11.49 -13.80 -20.27
CA GLU A 131 12.50 -14.86 -20.36
C GLU A 131 13.88 -14.40 -19.80
N GLY A 132 14.52 -15.27 -19.03
CA GLY A 132 15.82 -15.00 -18.42
C GLY A 132 15.79 -14.12 -17.17
N LEU A 133 14.60 -13.70 -16.71
CA LEU A 133 14.45 -13.04 -15.42
C LEU A 133 13.96 -14.01 -14.33
N LEU A 134 14.43 -13.76 -13.14
CA LEU A 134 13.88 -14.33 -11.89
C LEU A 134 13.02 -13.29 -11.21
N THR A 135 12.03 -13.76 -10.47
CA THR A 135 11.23 -12.96 -9.55
C THR A 135 11.59 -13.36 -8.13
N GLY A 136 11.95 -12.41 -7.33
CA GLY A 136 12.21 -12.59 -5.91
C GLY A 136 11.51 -11.54 -5.07
N ARG A 137 11.67 -11.68 -3.75
CA ARG A 137 11.01 -10.83 -2.77
C ARG A 137 11.98 -10.34 -1.72
N LEU A 138 11.95 -9.05 -1.46
CA LEU A 138 12.65 -8.42 -0.34
C LEU A 138 11.99 -8.75 1.00
N GLU A 139 12.70 -8.54 2.09
CA GLU A 139 12.19 -8.71 3.46
C GLU A 139 10.94 -7.85 3.75
N ASN A 140 10.84 -6.68 3.11
CA ASN A 140 9.68 -5.79 3.17
C ASN A 140 8.53 -6.18 2.22
N ASN A 141 8.58 -7.39 1.65
CA ASN A 141 7.57 -7.95 0.75
C ASN A 141 7.53 -7.32 -0.66
N THR A 142 8.45 -6.43 -1.02
CA THR A 142 8.50 -5.83 -2.36
C THR A 142 9.14 -6.78 -3.35
N LEU A 143 8.58 -6.86 -4.57
CA LEU A 143 9.11 -7.70 -5.64
C LEU A 143 10.37 -7.12 -6.26
N VAL A 144 11.26 -8.00 -6.69
CA VAL A 144 12.46 -7.66 -7.46
C VAL A 144 12.58 -8.60 -8.65
N HIS A 145 12.77 -8.04 -9.85
CA HIS A 145 13.07 -8.80 -11.05
C HIS A 145 14.53 -8.59 -11.43
N PHE A 146 15.25 -9.67 -11.67
CA PHE A 146 16.68 -9.63 -12.02
C PHE A 146 17.07 -10.83 -12.86
N LYS A 147 18.17 -10.73 -13.61
CA LYS A 147 18.72 -11.82 -14.41
C LYS A 147 19.38 -12.88 -13.52
N GLY A 148 19.13 -14.14 -13.78
CA GLY A 148 19.75 -15.23 -13.03
C GLY A 148 19.38 -16.61 -13.57
N ASN A 149 20.05 -17.64 -13.03
CA ASN A 149 19.79 -19.02 -13.38
C ASN A 149 18.61 -19.56 -12.53
N SER A 150 17.76 -20.38 -13.13
CA SER A 150 16.60 -21.02 -12.46
C SER A 150 16.99 -21.87 -11.23
N SER A 151 18.25 -22.33 -11.15
CA SER A 151 18.75 -23.06 -9.98
C SER A 151 18.79 -22.23 -8.69
N LEU A 152 18.65 -20.90 -8.79
CA LEU A 152 18.60 -19.98 -7.64
C LEU A 152 17.22 -19.96 -6.98
N VAL A 153 16.19 -20.50 -7.61
CA VAL A 153 14.82 -20.54 -7.01
C VAL A 153 14.86 -21.31 -5.69
N GLY A 154 14.26 -20.69 -4.66
CA GLY A 154 14.27 -21.19 -3.28
C GLY A 154 15.49 -20.77 -2.45
N THR A 155 16.41 -19.98 -3.01
CA THR A 155 17.59 -19.44 -2.29
C THR A 155 17.44 -17.96 -1.98
N ILE A 156 18.30 -17.47 -1.09
CA ILE A 156 18.43 -16.03 -0.79
C ILE A 156 19.73 -15.53 -1.44
N CYS A 157 19.60 -14.51 -2.28
CA CYS A 157 20.71 -13.89 -3.00
C CYS A 157 20.85 -12.42 -2.63
N ASP A 158 22.04 -11.88 -2.78
CA ASP A 158 22.29 -10.44 -2.71
C ASP A 158 22.03 -9.82 -4.09
N VAL A 159 21.12 -8.85 -4.14
CA VAL A 159 20.72 -8.19 -5.39
C VAL A 159 20.83 -6.68 -5.20
N LYS A 160 21.51 -6.02 -6.12
CA LYS A 160 21.58 -4.57 -6.20
C LYS A 160 20.35 -4.04 -6.91
N LEU A 161 19.61 -3.13 -6.26
CA LEU A 161 18.41 -2.51 -6.80
C LEU A 161 18.78 -1.34 -7.72
N ASN A 162 18.64 -1.52 -9.03
CA ASN A 162 19.06 -0.53 -10.01
C ASN A 162 17.97 0.49 -10.34
N GLU A 163 16.71 0.07 -10.34
CA GLU A 163 15.58 0.90 -10.72
C GLU A 163 14.33 0.53 -9.94
N SER A 164 13.56 1.54 -9.51
CA SER A 164 12.22 1.37 -8.95
C SER A 164 11.15 1.60 -10.02
N LYS A 165 10.20 0.69 -10.10
CA LYS A 165 8.97 0.82 -10.92
C LYS A 165 7.74 1.20 -10.09
N GLY A 166 7.94 1.63 -8.83
CA GLY A 166 6.89 2.02 -7.89
C GLY A 166 6.39 0.89 -7.01
N PHE A 167 6.14 -0.30 -7.56
CA PHE A 167 5.65 -1.48 -6.83
C PHE A 167 6.61 -2.66 -6.86
N TYR A 168 7.67 -2.57 -7.64
CA TYR A 168 8.73 -3.56 -7.75
C TYR A 168 10.03 -2.90 -8.19
N TYR A 169 11.13 -3.63 -8.07
CA TYR A 169 12.44 -3.19 -8.52
C TYR A 169 12.93 -4.02 -9.70
N ILE A 170 13.79 -3.39 -10.50
CA ILE A 170 14.72 -4.08 -11.40
C ILE A 170 16.08 -4.06 -10.72
N GLY A 171 16.70 -5.23 -10.62
CA GLY A 171 18.01 -5.39 -9.98
C GLY A 171 19.00 -6.22 -10.78
N GLU A 172 20.18 -6.38 -10.22
CA GLU A 172 21.24 -7.26 -10.72
C GLU A 172 21.81 -8.11 -9.59
N LEU A 173 22.10 -9.37 -9.88
CA LEU A 173 22.73 -10.29 -8.94
C LEU A 173 24.17 -9.83 -8.68
N VAL A 174 24.60 -9.81 -7.41
CA VAL A 174 25.93 -9.39 -6.97
C VAL A 174 26.79 -10.59 -6.65
#